data_641d54086984befca14800bbe263483a
#
_entry.id   641d54086984befca14800bbe263483a
#
_cell.length_a   1.000
_cell.length_b   1.000
_cell.length_c   1.000
_cell.angle_alpha   90.00
_cell.angle_beta   90.00
_cell.angle_gamma   90.00
#
_symmetry.space_group_name_H-M   'P 1'
#
loop_
_entity.id
_entity.type
_entity.pdbx_description
1 polymer ?
#
loop_
_entity_poly.entity_id
_entity_poly.type
_entity_poly.pdbx_seq_one_letter_code
_entity_poly.pdbx_strand_id
1 'polypeptide(L)'
;MKTKMKPGAKIFLVVLLAGAVFGLKWLFVDSELLFSKEIKQTVEVNSVVLPDAPKDVQGGNVAFAGLPTDALATVNSARMTFEIMAWNSQMGLNLANGGPQTTQGSLMEKNNVNLTIKRQDDCNQMAANLIKFASDYKNNPATAVGTQFVAIMGDGAAAFLSGVNAELAKLGDEFIAQIIYSCGKSNGEDAFLASPEVKLNPQAARGMVCSAFLRDGDWNIVIKWCSDNGI
;
A
#
# COMPACT_ATOMS: atom_id res chain seq x y z
N MET A 1 -14.16 -47.36 31.04
CA MET A 1 -14.66 -46.88 32.34
C MET A 1 -14.95 -45.39 32.23
N LYS A 2 -16.22 -44.94 32.32
CA LYS A 2 -16.55 -43.50 32.39
C LYS A 2 -16.48 -43.08 33.87
N THR A 3 -15.39 -42.44 34.26
CA THR A 3 -15.21 -41.89 35.57
C THR A 3 -16.15 -40.67 35.77
N LYS A 4 -17.19 -40.83 36.57
CA LYS A 4 -18.07 -39.72 36.93
C LYS A 4 -17.36 -38.79 37.92
N MET A 5 -17.18 -37.54 37.56
CA MET A 5 -16.62 -36.54 38.45
C MET A 5 -17.49 -36.34 39.70
N LYS A 6 -16.83 -36.29 40.85
CA LYS A 6 -17.50 -36.04 42.17
C LYS A 6 -18.16 -34.65 42.17
N PRO A 7 -19.30 -34.45 42.86
CA PRO A 7 -20.00 -33.15 42.85
C PRO A 7 -19.11 -31.96 43.24
N GLY A 8 -18.22 -32.10 44.21
CA GLY A 8 -17.31 -31.05 44.63
C GLY A 8 -16.29 -30.64 43.51
N ALA A 9 -15.84 -31.61 42.67
CA ALA A 9 -14.96 -31.31 41.57
C ALA A 9 -15.66 -30.54 40.44
N LYS A 10 -16.97 -30.73 40.26
CA LYS A 10 -17.78 -29.95 39.32
C LYS A 10 -17.94 -28.51 39.76
N ILE A 11 -18.23 -28.31 41.05
CA ILE A 11 -18.35 -26.96 41.65
C ILE A 11 -17.01 -26.22 41.54
N PHE A 12 -15.91 -26.89 41.89
CA PHE A 12 -14.58 -26.31 41.77
C PHE A 12 -14.25 -25.89 40.32
N LEU A 13 -14.58 -26.73 39.34
CA LEU A 13 -14.36 -26.41 37.93
C LEU A 13 -15.18 -25.20 37.44
N VAL A 14 -16.45 -25.09 37.90
CA VAL A 14 -17.33 -23.95 37.59
C VAL A 14 -16.78 -22.65 38.19
N VAL A 15 -16.31 -22.68 39.43
CA VAL A 15 -15.71 -21.52 40.12
C VAL A 15 -14.41 -21.10 39.42
N LEU A 16 -13.60 -22.07 39.00
CA LEU A 16 -12.34 -21.81 38.28
C LEU A 16 -12.60 -21.21 36.92
N LEU A 17 -13.57 -21.71 36.15
CA LEU A 17 -13.97 -21.14 34.87
C LEU A 17 -14.58 -19.74 35.02
N ALA A 18 -15.43 -19.53 36.02
CA ALA A 18 -15.97 -18.20 36.30
C ALA A 18 -14.86 -17.22 36.68
N GLY A 19 -13.92 -17.62 37.55
CA GLY A 19 -12.74 -16.81 37.90
C GLY A 19 -11.86 -16.48 36.69
N ALA A 20 -11.64 -17.42 35.78
CA ALA A 20 -10.92 -17.19 34.56
C ALA A 20 -11.62 -16.19 33.62
N VAL A 21 -12.93 -16.30 33.44
CA VAL A 21 -13.74 -15.38 32.64
C VAL A 21 -13.74 -13.97 33.24
N PHE A 22 -13.93 -13.86 34.55
CA PHE A 22 -13.87 -12.56 35.24
C PHE A 22 -12.47 -11.97 35.25
N GLY A 23 -11.43 -12.78 35.43
CA GLY A 23 -10.03 -12.36 35.32
C GLY A 23 -9.67 -11.88 33.95
N LEU A 24 -10.08 -12.59 32.90
CA LEU A 24 -9.88 -12.15 31.52
C LEU A 24 -10.64 -10.88 31.19
N LYS A 25 -11.90 -10.78 31.63
CA LYS A 25 -12.67 -9.55 31.46
C LYS A 25 -11.98 -8.37 32.14
N TRP A 26 -11.53 -8.53 33.39
CA TRP A 26 -10.82 -7.49 34.11
C TRP A 26 -9.49 -7.11 33.41
N LEU A 27 -8.74 -8.11 32.89
CA LEU A 27 -7.44 -7.91 32.23
C LEU A 27 -7.61 -7.23 30.84
N PHE A 28 -8.66 -7.56 30.10
CA PHE A 28 -8.81 -7.11 28.71
C PHE A 28 -9.85 -5.99 28.52
N VAL A 29 -10.75 -5.80 29.45
CA VAL A 29 -11.84 -4.82 29.32
C VAL A 29 -11.76 -3.73 30.38
N ASP A 30 -11.55 -4.11 31.65
CA ASP A 30 -11.65 -3.19 32.78
C ASP A 30 -10.27 -2.67 33.25
N SER A 31 -9.14 -3.36 32.93
CA SER A 31 -7.81 -2.83 33.21
C SER A 31 -7.32 -1.99 32.04
N GLU A 32 -7.08 -0.72 32.28
CA GLU A 32 -6.44 0.21 31.33
C GLU A 32 -4.99 -0.17 30.99
N LEU A 33 -4.50 -1.33 31.45
CA LEU A 33 -3.11 -1.79 31.32
C LEU A 33 -2.75 -2.29 29.92
N LEU A 34 -3.73 -2.75 29.13
CA LEU A 34 -3.50 -3.32 27.79
C LEU A 34 -4.07 -2.47 26.66
N PHE A 35 -5.00 -1.59 26.96
CA PHE A 35 -5.44 -0.57 26.01
C PHE A 35 -5.00 0.77 26.59
N SER A 36 -3.98 1.35 25.97
CA SER A 36 -3.62 2.72 26.25
C SER A 36 -4.89 3.55 26.26
N LYS A 37 -5.09 4.26 27.38
CA LYS A 37 -6.06 5.33 27.51
C LYS A 37 -6.14 6.04 26.17
N GLU A 38 -7.30 5.99 25.51
CA GLU A 38 -7.56 6.88 24.41
C GLU A 38 -7.18 8.27 24.89
N ILE A 39 -6.04 8.77 24.42
CA ILE A 39 -5.65 10.15 24.64
C ILE A 39 -6.68 10.93 23.82
N LYS A 40 -7.82 11.24 24.45
CA LYS A 40 -8.66 12.34 24.02
C LYS A 40 -7.91 13.64 24.31
N GLN A 41 -6.72 13.76 23.74
CA GLN A 41 -6.24 15.07 23.39
C GLN A 41 -7.14 15.51 22.23
N THR A 42 -8.15 16.26 22.53
CA THR A 42 -8.63 17.28 21.59
C THR A 42 -7.39 18.11 21.26
N VAL A 43 -6.68 17.67 20.22
CA VAL A 43 -5.74 18.57 19.56
C VAL A 43 -6.64 19.67 19.05
N GLU A 44 -6.63 20.83 19.74
CA GLU A 44 -7.07 22.06 19.10
C GLU A 44 -6.20 22.17 17.86
N VAL A 45 -6.76 21.76 16.75
CA VAL A 45 -6.17 22.05 15.44
C VAL A 45 -6.34 23.56 15.30
N ASN A 46 -5.38 24.30 15.84
CA ASN A 46 -5.21 25.68 15.47
C ASN A 46 -5.14 25.65 13.94
N SER A 47 -6.16 26.23 13.31
CA SER A 47 -6.21 26.35 11.86
C SER A 47 -4.90 27.02 11.44
N VAL A 48 -3.97 26.22 10.92
CA VAL A 48 -2.75 26.74 10.33
C VAL A 48 -3.23 27.46 9.07
N VAL A 49 -3.21 28.79 9.12
CA VAL A 49 -3.39 29.60 7.92
C VAL A 49 -2.22 29.26 7.01
N LEU A 50 -2.48 28.44 5.98
CA LEU A 50 -1.47 28.14 4.98
C LEU A 50 -1.09 29.45 4.30
N PRO A 51 0.21 29.70 4.07
CA PRO A 51 0.62 30.87 3.30
C PRO A 51 -0.03 30.79 1.92
N ASP A 52 -0.42 31.96 1.39
CA ASP A 52 -0.92 32.07 0.02
C ASP A 52 0.08 31.41 -0.93
N ALA A 53 -0.43 30.65 -1.90
CA ALA A 53 0.42 30.06 -2.92
C ALA A 53 1.22 31.17 -3.62
N PRO A 54 2.54 30.99 -3.85
CA PRO A 54 3.34 31.96 -4.57
C PRO A 54 2.66 32.32 -5.89
N LYS A 55 2.55 33.61 -6.18
CA LYS A 55 1.84 34.13 -7.36
C LYS A 55 2.42 33.68 -8.70
N ASP A 56 3.63 33.18 -8.71
CA ASP A 56 4.39 32.64 -9.84
C ASP A 56 4.12 31.14 -10.09
N VAL A 57 3.40 30.45 -9.22
CA VAL A 57 2.83 29.11 -9.47
C VAL A 57 1.48 29.21 -10.22
N GLN A 58 1.27 30.25 -10.98
CA GLN A 58 0.26 30.19 -12.03
C GLN A 58 0.77 29.20 -13.06
N GLY A 59 0.28 27.95 -12.95
CA GLY A 59 0.45 26.97 -14.00
C GLY A 59 0.15 27.64 -15.32
N GLY A 60 1.14 27.73 -16.21
CA GLY A 60 0.93 28.31 -17.53
C GLY A 60 -0.35 27.73 -18.10
N ASN A 61 -1.06 28.50 -18.92
CA ASN A 61 -2.25 28.05 -19.63
C ASN A 61 -1.91 26.79 -20.44
N VAL A 62 -1.81 25.65 -19.78
CA VAL A 62 -1.84 24.36 -20.43
C VAL A 62 -3.27 24.25 -20.95
N ALA A 63 -3.42 24.36 -22.28
CA ALA A 63 -4.68 24.04 -22.90
C ALA A 63 -5.00 22.60 -22.52
N PHE A 64 -5.85 22.39 -21.57
CA PHE A 64 -6.36 21.07 -21.23
C PHE A 64 -7.05 20.55 -22.49
N ALA A 65 -6.45 19.55 -23.14
CA ALA A 65 -7.23 18.68 -23.98
C ALA A 65 -8.41 18.21 -23.12
N GLY A 66 -9.63 18.30 -23.64
CA GLY A 66 -10.83 18.01 -22.86
C GLY A 66 -10.64 16.74 -22.01
N LEU A 67 -11.09 16.80 -20.77
CA LEU A 67 -11.01 15.65 -19.88
C LEU A 67 -11.76 14.47 -20.50
N PRO A 68 -11.26 13.23 -20.36
CA PRO A 68 -11.98 12.05 -20.78
C PRO A 68 -13.38 12.02 -20.14
N THR A 69 -14.33 11.41 -20.83
CA THR A 69 -15.68 11.21 -20.29
C THR A 69 -15.69 10.05 -19.31
N ASP A 70 -16.74 9.94 -18.49
CA ASP A 70 -16.93 8.78 -17.59
C ASP A 70 -17.41 7.53 -18.34
N ALA A 71 -17.82 7.67 -19.61
CA ALA A 71 -18.29 6.55 -20.42
C ALA A 71 -17.13 5.63 -20.80
N LEU A 72 -17.32 4.32 -20.63
CA LEU A 72 -16.32 3.35 -21.01
C LEU A 72 -16.08 3.35 -22.52
N ALA A 73 -14.83 3.22 -22.92
CA ALA A 73 -14.46 3.08 -24.31
C ALA A 73 -14.72 1.66 -24.81
N THR A 74 -15.02 1.54 -26.12
CA THR A 74 -15.00 0.27 -26.82
C THR A 74 -13.66 0.11 -27.51
N VAL A 75 -12.81 -0.74 -26.95
CA VAL A 75 -11.44 -0.98 -27.45
C VAL A 75 -11.31 -2.44 -27.91
N ASN A 76 -10.74 -2.64 -29.09
CA ASN A 76 -10.66 -3.98 -29.68
C ASN A 76 -9.44 -4.82 -29.19
N SER A 77 -8.51 -4.21 -28.47
CA SER A 77 -7.36 -4.94 -27.90
C SER A 77 -7.76 -5.78 -26.69
N ALA A 78 -6.97 -6.81 -26.43
CA ALA A 78 -7.11 -7.61 -25.24
C ALA A 78 -7.04 -6.75 -23.96
N ARG A 79 -7.88 -7.08 -22.98
CA ARG A 79 -7.89 -6.36 -21.72
C ARG A 79 -6.60 -6.65 -20.91
N MET A 80 -5.97 -5.59 -20.46
CA MET A 80 -4.80 -5.63 -19.57
C MET A 80 -5.18 -5.13 -18.19
N THR A 81 -4.56 -5.68 -17.16
CA THR A 81 -4.70 -5.22 -15.78
C THR A 81 -3.36 -4.70 -15.28
N PHE A 82 -3.40 -3.52 -14.69
CA PHE A 82 -2.27 -2.87 -14.06
C PHE A 82 -2.59 -2.64 -12.58
N GLU A 83 -1.85 -3.27 -11.69
CA GLU A 83 -1.98 -3.02 -10.25
C GLU A 83 -1.02 -1.92 -9.82
N ILE A 84 -1.56 -0.98 -9.04
CA ILE A 84 -0.86 0.20 -8.56
C ILE A 84 -1.10 0.36 -7.06
N MET A 85 -0.14 0.98 -6.36
CA MET A 85 -0.35 1.46 -5.00
C MET A 85 -1.09 2.80 -4.99
N ALA A 86 -1.51 3.27 -3.82
CA ALA A 86 -2.20 4.56 -3.68
C ALA A 86 -1.21 5.73 -3.68
N TRP A 87 -0.49 5.93 -4.78
CA TRP A 87 0.49 7.00 -4.94
C TRP A 87 0.06 8.04 -5.98
N ASN A 88 0.54 9.26 -5.81
CA ASN A 88 0.32 10.36 -6.75
C ASN A 88 1.18 10.22 -8.01
N SER A 89 2.34 9.57 -7.96
CA SER A 89 3.23 9.36 -9.12
C SER A 89 2.54 8.68 -10.32
N GLN A 90 1.44 7.97 -10.08
CA GLN A 90 0.68 7.26 -11.10
C GLN A 90 -0.52 8.04 -11.64
N MET A 91 -0.75 9.26 -11.17
CA MET A 91 -1.90 10.07 -11.61
C MET A 91 -1.88 10.37 -13.09
N GLY A 92 -0.68 10.50 -13.70
CA GLY A 92 -0.52 10.63 -15.14
C GLY A 92 -1.09 9.43 -15.91
N LEU A 93 -0.88 8.21 -15.41
CA LEU A 93 -1.43 7.00 -16.01
C LEU A 93 -2.96 6.97 -15.88
N ASN A 94 -3.49 7.31 -14.69
CA ASN A 94 -4.92 7.39 -14.49
C ASN A 94 -5.58 8.43 -15.41
N LEU A 95 -4.96 9.60 -15.56
CA LEU A 95 -5.45 10.63 -16.49
C LEU A 95 -5.42 10.14 -17.94
N ALA A 96 -4.32 9.50 -18.36
CA ALA A 96 -4.19 8.95 -19.70
C ALA A 96 -5.25 7.87 -20.01
N ASN A 97 -5.65 7.12 -19.01
CA ASN A 97 -6.68 6.07 -19.10
C ASN A 97 -8.12 6.64 -18.98
N GLY A 98 -8.26 7.83 -18.42
CA GLY A 98 -9.54 8.45 -18.09
C GLY A 98 -10.17 7.92 -16.82
N GLY A 99 -9.37 7.24 -15.96
CA GLY A 99 -9.79 6.64 -14.69
C GLY A 99 -9.37 5.18 -14.56
N PRO A 100 -10.03 4.39 -13.70
CA PRO A 100 -9.64 3.00 -13.45
C PRO A 100 -9.89 2.05 -14.64
N GLN A 101 -10.66 2.46 -15.61
CA GLN A 101 -10.87 1.73 -16.87
C GLN A 101 -10.74 2.71 -18.04
N THR A 102 -10.37 2.20 -19.22
CA THR A 102 -10.25 3.03 -20.42
C THR A 102 -11.60 3.66 -20.77
N THR A 103 -11.64 4.99 -20.81
CA THR A 103 -12.85 5.77 -21.10
C THR A 103 -12.77 6.43 -22.47
N GLN A 104 -13.94 6.85 -22.98
CA GLN A 104 -14.07 7.55 -24.26
C GLN A 104 -13.30 8.89 -24.22
N GLY A 105 -12.56 9.18 -25.29
CA GLY A 105 -11.74 10.38 -25.40
C GLY A 105 -10.39 10.28 -24.70
N SER A 106 -10.12 9.22 -23.94
CA SER A 106 -8.85 9.01 -23.26
C SER A 106 -7.68 8.79 -24.22
N LEU A 107 -6.46 9.01 -23.75
CA LEU A 107 -5.27 8.71 -24.54
C LEU A 107 -5.14 7.20 -24.80
N MET A 108 -5.54 6.36 -23.85
CA MET A 108 -5.52 4.91 -23.98
C MET A 108 -6.50 4.43 -25.07
N GLU A 109 -7.74 4.95 -25.11
CA GLU A 109 -8.67 4.66 -26.23
C GLU A 109 -8.07 5.03 -27.58
N LYS A 110 -7.53 6.25 -27.71
CA LYS A 110 -6.93 6.74 -28.97
C LYS A 110 -5.80 5.85 -29.47
N ASN A 111 -5.12 5.15 -28.57
CA ASN A 111 -4.06 4.21 -28.90
C ASN A 111 -4.51 2.75 -28.88
N ASN A 112 -5.81 2.48 -28.86
CA ASN A 112 -6.40 1.14 -28.82
C ASN A 112 -5.88 0.29 -27.65
N VAL A 113 -5.70 0.91 -26.46
CA VAL A 113 -5.26 0.26 -25.23
C VAL A 113 -6.46 0.04 -24.33
N ASN A 114 -6.73 -1.21 -23.98
CA ASN A 114 -7.80 -1.62 -23.06
C ASN A 114 -7.19 -1.91 -21.69
N LEU A 115 -7.15 -0.90 -20.82
CA LEU A 115 -6.45 -0.97 -19.54
C LEU A 115 -7.44 -0.88 -18.37
N THR A 116 -7.30 -1.81 -17.43
CA THR A 116 -7.92 -1.72 -16.12
C THR A 116 -6.83 -1.47 -15.07
N ILE A 117 -6.95 -0.36 -14.36
CA ILE A 117 -6.07 0.00 -13.24
C ILE A 117 -6.75 -0.45 -11.96
N LYS A 118 -6.05 -1.19 -11.11
CA LYS A 118 -6.53 -1.67 -9.82
C LYS A 118 -5.58 -1.22 -8.72
N ARG A 119 -6.14 -0.76 -7.62
CA ARG A 119 -5.35 -0.53 -6.41
C ARG A 119 -5.01 -1.85 -5.75
N GLN A 120 -3.72 -2.03 -5.45
CA GLN A 120 -3.18 -3.10 -4.61
C GLN A 120 -1.98 -2.55 -3.85
N ASP A 121 -2.07 -2.49 -2.52
CA ASP A 121 -1.02 -1.91 -1.69
C ASP A 121 -0.07 -2.97 -1.09
N ASP A 122 -0.34 -4.27 -1.32
CA ASP A 122 0.51 -5.37 -0.88
C ASP A 122 1.36 -5.90 -2.03
N CYS A 123 2.67 -5.67 -1.96
CA CYS A 123 3.64 -6.15 -2.95
C CYS A 123 3.67 -7.68 -3.08
N ASN A 124 3.42 -8.42 -1.99
CA ASN A 124 3.38 -9.89 -2.07
C ASN A 124 2.15 -10.35 -2.86
N GLN A 125 1.02 -9.65 -2.70
CA GLN A 125 -0.17 -9.95 -3.48
C GLN A 125 0.01 -9.56 -4.95
N MET A 126 0.67 -8.44 -5.25
CA MET A 126 1.05 -8.08 -6.62
C MET A 126 1.91 -9.16 -7.26
N ALA A 127 2.93 -9.66 -6.55
CA ALA A 127 3.78 -10.75 -7.02
C ALA A 127 2.96 -12.04 -7.28
N ALA A 128 2.09 -12.41 -6.34
CA ALA A 128 1.22 -13.59 -6.50
C ALA A 128 0.29 -13.47 -7.72
N ASN A 129 -0.25 -12.27 -7.97
CA ASN A 129 -1.14 -12.01 -9.10
C ASN A 129 -0.41 -12.09 -10.46
N LEU A 130 0.84 -11.58 -10.53
CA LEU A 130 1.71 -11.74 -11.71
C LEU A 130 2.03 -13.22 -11.98
N ILE A 131 2.45 -13.97 -10.95
CA ILE A 131 2.80 -15.38 -11.08
C ILE A 131 1.56 -16.19 -11.49
N LYS A 132 0.40 -15.89 -10.89
CA LYS A 132 -0.86 -16.53 -11.26
C LYS A 132 -1.20 -16.30 -12.73
N PHE A 133 -1.14 -15.01 -13.18
CA PHE A 133 -1.40 -14.67 -14.58
C PHE A 133 -0.45 -15.44 -15.52
N ALA A 134 0.85 -15.45 -15.25
CA ALA A 134 1.85 -16.15 -16.07
C ALA A 134 1.57 -17.66 -16.13
N SER A 135 1.21 -18.28 -15.00
CA SER A 135 0.85 -19.69 -14.94
C SER A 135 -0.41 -20.00 -15.74
N ASP A 136 -1.46 -19.16 -15.59
CA ASP A 136 -2.70 -19.32 -16.35
C ASP A 136 -2.45 -19.12 -17.85
N TYR A 137 -1.64 -18.14 -18.23
CA TYR A 137 -1.27 -17.84 -19.62
C TYR A 137 -0.49 -19.01 -20.26
N LYS A 138 0.47 -19.58 -19.53
CA LYS A 138 1.21 -20.75 -19.99
C LYS A 138 0.28 -21.93 -20.29
N ASN A 139 -0.74 -22.13 -19.47
CA ASN A 139 -1.68 -23.24 -19.64
C ASN A 139 -2.70 -22.96 -20.75
N ASN A 140 -3.27 -21.76 -20.81
CA ASN A 140 -4.23 -21.36 -21.83
C ASN A 140 -4.24 -19.83 -22.03
N PRO A 141 -3.51 -19.29 -22.99
CA PRO A 141 -3.45 -17.86 -23.26
C PRO A 141 -4.83 -17.20 -23.52
N ALA A 142 -5.76 -17.94 -24.13
CA ALA A 142 -7.07 -17.39 -24.49
C ALA A 142 -8.00 -17.12 -23.29
N THR A 143 -7.77 -17.79 -22.18
CA THR A 143 -8.57 -17.66 -20.95
C THR A 143 -7.81 -17.04 -19.79
N ALA A 144 -6.51 -16.76 -19.95
CA ALA A 144 -5.70 -16.16 -18.90
C ALA A 144 -6.22 -14.76 -18.53
N VAL A 145 -6.51 -14.59 -17.25
CA VAL A 145 -6.96 -13.32 -16.69
C VAL A 145 -6.11 -13.00 -15.47
N GLY A 146 -5.89 -11.73 -15.22
CA GLY A 146 -5.15 -11.30 -14.04
C GLY A 146 -4.29 -10.08 -14.31
N THR A 147 -3.24 -9.95 -13.54
CA THR A 147 -2.35 -8.79 -13.54
C THR A 147 -1.16 -9.03 -14.44
N GLN A 148 -1.03 -8.21 -15.48
CA GLN A 148 0.11 -8.20 -16.39
C GLN A 148 1.17 -7.18 -16.00
N PHE A 149 0.77 -6.10 -15.34
CA PHE A 149 1.64 -5.00 -14.96
C PHE A 149 1.45 -4.63 -13.50
N VAL A 150 2.53 -4.25 -12.84
CA VAL A 150 2.51 -3.68 -11.49
C VAL A 150 3.38 -2.43 -11.43
N ALA A 151 3.00 -1.46 -10.61
CA ALA A 151 3.85 -0.32 -10.29
C ALA A 151 4.47 -0.51 -8.91
N ILE A 152 5.79 -0.54 -8.87
CA ILE A 152 6.58 -0.73 -7.64
C ILE A 152 7.50 0.49 -7.49
N MET A 153 7.77 0.91 -6.25
CA MET A 153 8.78 1.94 -5.99
C MET A 153 10.15 1.52 -6.48
N GLY A 154 10.90 2.48 -7.05
CA GLY A 154 12.17 2.19 -7.71
C GLY A 154 13.22 1.57 -6.79
N ASP A 155 13.27 1.96 -5.53
CA ASP A 155 14.19 1.41 -4.52
C ASP A 155 13.80 0.00 -4.05
N GLY A 156 12.49 -0.35 -4.08
CA GLY A 156 11.99 -1.70 -3.81
C GLY A 156 12.02 -2.64 -5.04
N ALA A 157 12.15 -2.09 -6.26
CA ALA A 157 11.97 -2.85 -7.49
C ALA A 157 12.97 -4.00 -7.66
N ALA A 158 14.22 -3.82 -7.25
CA ALA A 158 15.24 -4.89 -7.35
C ALA A 158 14.89 -6.10 -6.48
N ALA A 159 14.45 -5.86 -5.24
CA ALA A 159 14.03 -6.93 -4.33
C ALA A 159 12.76 -7.62 -4.83
N PHE A 160 11.78 -6.84 -5.31
CA PHE A 160 10.54 -7.35 -5.89
C PHE A 160 10.83 -8.24 -7.10
N LEU A 161 11.62 -7.76 -8.07
CA LEU A 161 11.97 -8.52 -9.27
C LEU A 161 12.74 -9.81 -8.94
N SER A 162 13.69 -9.74 -8.00
CA SER A 162 14.42 -10.92 -7.55
C SER A 162 13.47 -12.00 -7.01
N GLY A 163 12.51 -11.60 -6.16
CA GLY A 163 11.55 -12.53 -5.59
C GLY A 163 10.57 -13.11 -6.61
N VAL A 164 9.93 -12.26 -7.41
CA VAL A 164 8.93 -12.70 -8.39
C VAL A 164 9.57 -13.52 -9.52
N ASN A 165 10.75 -13.13 -9.99
CA ASN A 165 11.44 -13.82 -11.08
C ASN A 165 11.99 -15.20 -10.65
N ALA A 166 12.30 -15.41 -9.38
CA ALA A 166 12.63 -16.74 -8.86
C ALA A 166 11.48 -17.75 -9.07
N GLU A 167 10.23 -17.29 -9.05
CA GLU A 167 9.06 -18.13 -9.33
C GLU A 167 8.71 -18.17 -10.81
N LEU A 168 8.75 -17.02 -11.51
CA LEU A 168 8.41 -16.93 -12.92
C LEU A 168 9.37 -17.74 -13.82
N ALA A 169 10.66 -17.77 -13.48
CA ALA A 169 11.66 -18.58 -14.20
C ALA A 169 11.32 -20.09 -14.22
N LYS A 170 10.59 -20.58 -13.23
CA LYS A 170 10.13 -21.97 -13.22
C LYS A 170 9.07 -22.26 -14.30
N LEU A 171 8.43 -21.22 -14.80
CA LEU A 171 7.44 -21.31 -15.87
C LEU A 171 8.12 -21.27 -17.26
N GLY A 172 9.23 -20.55 -17.41
CA GLY A 172 10.00 -20.37 -18.63
C GLY A 172 10.65 -18.99 -18.67
N ASP A 173 11.73 -18.83 -19.45
CA ASP A 173 12.46 -17.56 -19.56
C ASP A 173 11.62 -16.44 -20.16
N GLU A 174 10.63 -16.78 -20.97
CA GLU A 174 9.67 -15.84 -21.55
C GLU A 174 8.73 -15.19 -20.55
N PHE A 175 8.64 -15.74 -19.34
CA PHE A 175 7.80 -15.20 -18.24
C PHE A 175 8.55 -14.27 -17.30
N ILE A 176 9.85 -14.09 -17.46
CA ILE A 176 10.65 -13.21 -16.61
C ILE A 176 10.12 -11.76 -16.66
N ALA A 177 9.73 -11.24 -15.51
CA ALA A 177 9.26 -9.87 -15.38
C ALA A 177 10.43 -8.87 -15.56
N GLN A 178 10.13 -7.75 -16.21
CA GLN A 178 11.10 -6.70 -16.52
C GLN A 178 10.55 -5.32 -16.18
N ILE A 179 11.43 -4.38 -15.86
CA ILE A 179 11.07 -2.97 -15.76
C ILE A 179 10.96 -2.42 -17.19
N ILE A 180 9.77 -1.95 -17.54
CA ILE A 180 9.48 -1.43 -18.87
C ILE A 180 9.38 0.08 -18.93
N TYR A 181 9.02 0.73 -17.81
CA TYR A 181 8.80 2.18 -17.76
C TYR A 181 8.81 2.71 -16.33
N SER A 182 9.07 4.02 -16.19
CA SER A 182 8.89 4.77 -14.95
C SER A 182 7.61 5.60 -15.05
N CYS A 183 6.61 5.32 -14.23
CA CYS A 183 5.35 6.06 -14.20
C CYS A 183 5.50 7.50 -13.69
N GLY A 184 6.57 7.77 -12.96
CA GLY A 184 6.86 9.07 -12.35
C GLY A 184 8.01 8.98 -11.37
N LYS A 185 8.29 10.08 -10.71
CA LYS A 185 9.29 10.16 -9.64
C LYS A 185 8.81 11.12 -8.56
N SER A 186 9.22 10.86 -7.30
CA SER A 186 9.10 11.82 -6.22
C SER A 186 10.15 12.92 -6.40
N ASN A 187 9.74 14.16 -6.27
CA ASN A 187 10.62 15.34 -6.33
C ASN A 187 10.66 16.06 -4.97
N GLY A 188 10.60 15.32 -3.87
CA GLY A 188 10.64 15.86 -2.51
C GLY A 188 9.26 15.93 -1.83
N GLU A 189 8.29 15.16 -2.32
CA GLU A 189 6.98 15.02 -1.68
C GLU A 189 7.04 14.17 -0.41
N ASP A 190 8.03 13.25 -0.34
CA ASP A 190 8.22 12.40 0.84
C ASP A 190 8.80 13.20 2.00
N ALA A 191 8.24 13.02 3.18
CA ALA A 191 8.64 13.75 4.37
C ALA A 191 8.71 12.85 5.60
N PHE A 192 9.77 13.03 6.39
CA PHE A 192 9.87 12.44 7.72
C PHE A 192 9.25 13.41 8.74
N LEU A 193 8.14 13.00 9.36
CA LEU A 193 7.43 13.78 10.36
C LEU A 193 7.87 13.35 11.76
N ALA A 194 8.28 14.31 12.57
CA ALA A 194 8.70 14.09 13.95
C ALA A 194 8.23 15.22 14.86
N SER A 195 8.30 15.00 16.18
CA SER A 195 8.02 16.05 17.15
C SER A 195 9.02 17.22 17.02
N PRO A 196 8.64 18.44 17.41
CA PRO A 196 9.56 19.58 17.42
C PRO A 196 10.84 19.31 18.22
N GLU A 197 10.76 18.54 19.30
CA GLU A 197 11.90 18.15 20.11
C GLU A 197 12.93 17.34 19.30
N VAL A 198 12.48 16.35 18.54
CA VAL A 198 13.34 15.54 17.66
C VAL A 198 13.98 16.40 16.57
N LYS A 199 13.24 17.40 16.04
CA LYS A 199 13.79 18.33 15.06
C LYS A 199 14.93 19.18 15.64
N LEU A 200 14.80 19.63 16.89
CA LEU A 200 15.82 20.41 17.58
C LEU A 200 16.98 19.58 18.12
N ASN A 201 16.69 18.38 18.57
CA ASN A 201 17.65 17.43 19.10
C ASN A 201 17.38 16.01 18.55
N PRO A 202 17.98 15.61 17.42
CA PRO A 202 17.77 14.31 16.83
C PRO A 202 17.97 13.11 17.79
N GLN A 203 18.87 13.23 18.76
CA GLN A 203 19.12 12.18 19.74
C GLN A 203 17.90 11.86 20.63
N ALA A 204 16.94 12.77 20.74
CA ALA A 204 15.68 12.51 21.42
C ALA A 204 14.84 11.40 20.74
N ALA A 205 15.13 11.06 19.49
CA ALA A 205 14.47 9.95 18.79
C ALA A 205 14.92 8.56 19.27
N ARG A 206 16.00 8.46 20.04
CA ARG A 206 16.47 7.15 20.55
C ARG A 206 15.39 6.47 21.39
N GLY A 207 15.09 5.23 21.04
CA GLY A 207 14.05 4.44 21.73
C GLY A 207 12.62 4.77 21.33
N MET A 208 12.39 5.72 20.44
CA MET A 208 11.07 5.99 19.88
C MET A 208 10.66 4.94 18.83
N VAL A 209 9.35 4.74 18.67
CA VAL A 209 8.79 3.90 17.61
C VAL A 209 8.52 4.77 16.40
N CYS A 210 9.02 4.35 15.24
CA CYS A 210 8.74 4.97 13.96
C CYS A 210 7.73 4.14 13.17
N SER A 211 6.77 4.80 12.53
CA SER A 211 5.86 4.19 11.57
C SER A 211 6.38 4.49 10.16
N ALA A 212 6.68 3.45 9.41
CA ALA A 212 7.11 3.53 8.03
C ALA A 212 6.68 2.26 7.28
N PHE A 213 6.60 2.33 5.96
CA PHE A 213 6.37 1.13 5.15
C PHE A 213 7.71 0.36 5.04
N LEU A 214 7.74 -0.83 5.62
CA LEU A 214 8.98 -1.61 5.76
C LEU A 214 9.58 -1.96 4.39
N ARG A 215 10.88 -1.68 4.23
CA ARG A 215 11.67 -1.94 3.00
C ARG A 215 11.20 -1.14 1.78
N ASP A 216 10.55 -0.02 2.01
CA ASP A 216 10.12 0.93 0.98
C ASP A 216 10.84 2.28 1.16
N GLY A 217 10.54 3.29 0.32
CA GLY A 217 11.13 4.62 0.38
C GLY A 217 11.07 5.26 1.75
N ASP A 218 9.92 5.17 2.40
CA ASP A 218 9.73 5.64 3.78
C ASP A 218 10.75 5.04 4.75
N TRP A 219 10.98 3.74 4.65
CA TRP A 219 11.96 3.03 5.46
C TRP A 219 13.37 3.53 5.20
N ASN A 220 13.73 3.71 3.94
CA ASN A 220 15.04 4.19 3.54
C ASN A 220 15.30 5.60 4.03
N ILE A 221 14.30 6.48 4.00
CA ILE A 221 14.36 7.86 4.53
C ILE A 221 14.68 7.83 6.02
N VAL A 222 13.96 6.99 6.80
CA VAL A 222 14.18 6.88 8.24
C VAL A 222 15.57 6.34 8.55
N ILE A 223 15.99 5.25 7.89
CA ILE A 223 17.32 4.67 8.10
C ILE A 223 18.42 5.68 7.78
N LYS A 224 18.30 6.39 6.66
CA LYS A 224 19.26 7.43 6.30
C LYS A 224 19.29 8.55 7.33
N TRP A 225 18.13 9.04 7.76
CA TRP A 225 18.06 10.10 8.76
C TRP A 225 18.68 9.66 10.09
N CYS A 226 18.41 8.44 10.55
CA CYS A 226 19.05 7.88 11.75
C CYS A 226 20.58 7.81 11.59
N SER A 227 21.05 7.29 10.46
CA SER A 227 22.47 7.20 10.15
C SER A 227 23.16 8.57 10.14
N ASP A 228 22.54 9.56 9.48
CA ASP A 228 23.08 10.93 9.37
C ASP A 228 23.18 11.63 10.76
N ASN A 229 22.35 11.23 11.71
CA ASN A 229 22.31 11.79 13.06
C ASN A 229 22.97 10.89 14.11
N GLY A 230 23.61 9.79 13.73
CA GLY A 230 24.30 8.88 14.63
C GLY A 230 23.38 8.17 15.63
N ILE A 231 22.16 7.82 15.21
CA ILE A 231 21.12 7.14 16.02
C ILE A 231 21.10 5.65 15.71
#